data_2dbb2206f88165739842f234e829d4da
#
_entry.id   2dbb2206f88165739842f234e829d4da
#
_cell.length_a   1.000
_cell.length_b   1.000
_cell.length_c   1.000
_cell.angle_alpha   90.00
_cell.angle_beta   90.00
_cell.angle_gamma   90.00
#
_symmetry.space_group_name_H-M   'P 1'
#
loop_
_entity.id
_entity.type
_entity.pdbx_description
1 polymer ?
#
loop_
_entity_poly.entity_id
_entity_poly.type
_entity_poly.pdbx_seq_one_letter_code
_entity_poly.pdbx_strand_id
1 'polypeptide(L)'
;VLEEKFRLGLFTDPYVDPERAVKIVHSKAHQELALQAAREGIVLLKNEKNLLPLGKNLKSIAVIGPDADNALNQLGDYTPSKVLQPVTTILEGIKESVGPQTKVVYAKGSNILGDDKSGFGEAIQAAKSAELAVVVVGEEFGESHTTNREDHPTDGEGYDVASLDLTGVQGDLIKAVSATGTPTVVVLINGRPLSVRWAAAHVPAIVEAWEPGELGGKAVADVLFGDYNPSGRLAITIPRSVGQLPAYYDSKPSKAYWINHGWTHLDGYVEMPGSPLYPFGYGLSYTQFQYSNLRIDPPKIRAEGNDTVYVDVQNAGKRPGIETVQLYIHERVGPVSTPVEQLRGFQRVALAPGQKKTVSFRLTPKDLMLLDRNMHWVVVPGAFEIMVGRSSADIPLRGTLDVERSGGPGTSGENNGDPDR
;
A
#
# COMPACT_ATOMS: atom_id res chain seq x y z
N VAL A 1 -16.41 -4.19 28.83
CA VAL A 1 -15.36 -4.39 29.82
C VAL A 1 -15.62 -5.65 30.64
N LEU A 2 -16.78 -5.83 31.33
CA LEU A 2 -17.06 -7.01 32.14
C LEU A 2 -17.08 -8.29 31.29
N GLU A 3 -17.71 -8.27 30.13
CA GLU A 3 -17.76 -9.40 29.21
C GLU A 3 -16.37 -9.89 28.84
N GLU A 4 -15.43 -9.00 28.54
CA GLU A 4 -14.05 -9.37 28.22
C GLU A 4 -13.31 -9.96 29.42
N LYS A 5 -13.56 -9.45 30.63
CA LYS A 5 -13.00 -10.06 31.85
C LYS A 5 -13.49 -11.50 32.07
N PHE A 6 -14.79 -11.74 31.77
CA PHE A 6 -15.32 -13.11 31.83
C PHE A 6 -14.73 -14.00 30.74
N ARG A 7 -14.61 -13.52 29.50
CA ARG A 7 -14.00 -14.26 28.39
C ARG A 7 -12.54 -14.63 28.67
N LEU A 8 -11.80 -13.72 29.30
CA LEU A 8 -10.41 -13.95 29.72
C LEU A 8 -10.27 -14.83 30.95
N GLY A 9 -11.38 -15.26 31.59
CA GLY A 9 -11.36 -16.11 32.77
C GLY A 9 -10.86 -15.42 34.04
N LEU A 10 -10.80 -14.08 34.08
CA LEU A 10 -10.20 -13.33 35.20
C LEU A 10 -10.92 -13.49 36.53
N PHE A 11 -12.16 -14.00 36.53
CA PHE A 11 -12.90 -14.30 37.77
C PHE A 11 -12.76 -15.76 38.20
N THR A 12 -12.20 -16.62 37.34
CA THR A 12 -12.01 -18.05 37.61
C THR A 12 -10.56 -18.39 37.85
N ASP A 13 -9.68 -17.90 36.95
CA ASP A 13 -8.21 -18.08 37.05
C ASP A 13 -7.53 -16.80 36.52
N PRO A 14 -7.29 -15.79 37.38
CA PRO A 14 -6.68 -14.52 37.00
C PRO A 14 -5.15 -14.59 36.85
N TYR A 15 -4.53 -15.73 37.21
CA TYR A 15 -3.10 -15.85 37.23
C TYR A 15 -2.53 -16.27 35.89
N VAL A 16 -1.35 -15.77 35.58
CA VAL A 16 -0.57 -16.15 34.39
C VAL A 16 0.76 -16.79 34.84
N ASP A 17 1.26 -17.69 34.03
CA ASP A 17 2.59 -18.25 34.19
C ASP A 17 3.60 -17.34 33.48
N PRO A 18 4.49 -16.60 34.19
CA PRO A 18 5.50 -15.75 33.56
C PRO A 18 6.47 -16.51 32.67
N GLU A 19 6.80 -17.75 33.02
CA GLU A 19 7.70 -18.60 32.24
C GLU A 19 7.08 -18.97 30.89
N ARG A 20 5.75 -19.04 30.80
CA ARG A 20 5.05 -19.25 29.56
C ARG A 20 5.19 -18.02 28.64
N ALA A 21 5.13 -16.80 29.19
CA ALA A 21 5.35 -15.58 28.42
C ALA A 21 6.74 -15.57 27.79
N VAL A 22 7.80 -15.91 28.56
CA VAL A 22 9.17 -15.99 28.04
C VAL A 22 9.30 -17.02 26.91
N LYS A 23 8.56 -18.13 26.96
CA LYS A 23 8.61 -19.19 25.93
C LYS A 23 7.84 -18.83 24.66
N ILE A 24 6.79 -18.02 24.78
CA ILE A 24 5.89 -17.70 23.66
C ILE A 24 6.32 -16.42 22.97
N VAL A 25 6.61 -15.35 23.73
CA VAL A 25 6.99 -14.05 23.17
C VAL A 25 8.29 -14.22 22.39
N HIS A 26 8.32 -13.63 21.19
CA HIS A 26 9.45 -13.68 20.26
C HIS A 26 9.89 -15.11 19.89
N SER A 27 8.94 -16.08 19.91
CA SER A 27 9.22 -17.44 19.44
C SER A 27 9.56 -17.44 17.95
N LYS A 28 10.20 -18.51 17.46
CA LYS A 28 10.52 -18.68 16.04
C LYS A 28 9.28 -18.50 15.15
N ALA A 29 8.13 -19.02 15.57
CA ALA A 29 6.86 -18.85 14.84
C ALA A 29 6.43 -17.37 14.75
N HIS A 30 6.65 -16.59 15.83
CA HIS A 30 6.37 -15.14 15.80
C HIS A 30 7.32 -14.39 14.87
N GLN A 31 8.60 -14.74 14.86
CA GLN A 31 9.58 -14.15 13.94
C GLN A 31 9.29 -14.50 12.48
N GLU A 32 8.90 -15.74 12.18
CA GLU A 32 8.49 -16.17 10.85
C GLU A 32 7.25 -15.40 10.38
N LEU A 33 6.26 -15.18 11.26
CA LEU A 33 5.07 -14.38 10.96
C LEU A 33 5.42 -12.91 10.75
N ALA A 34 6.29 -12.33 11.58
CA ALA A 34 6.77 -10.95 11.42
C ALA A 34 7.48 -10.74 10.08
N LEU A 35 8.37 -11.66 9.70
CA LEU A 35 9.04 -11.63 8.40
C LEU A 35 8.04 -11.75 7.23
N GLN A 36 7.04 -12.63 7.36
CA GLN A 36 6.00 -12.77 6.35
C GLN A 36 5.20 -11.47 6.22
N ALA A 37 4.78 -10.87 7.33
CA ALA A 37 4.04 -9.60 7.34
C ALA A 37 4.85 -8.48 6.69
N ALA A 38 6.14 -8.35 7.03
CA ALA A 38 7.03 -7.38 6.43
C ALA A 38 7.13 -7.55 4.90
N ARG A 39 7.39 -8.79 4.42
CA ARG A 39 7.45 -9.09 2.97
C ARG A 39 6.15 -8.76 2.24
N GLU A 40 5.01 -9.06 2.86
CA GLU A 40 3.68 -8.82 2.28
C GLU A 40 3.27 -7.35 2.32
N GLY A 41 3.80 -6.56 3.26
CA GLY A 41 3.58 -5.13 3.37
C GLY A 41 4.40 -4.30 2.38
N ILE A 42 5.58 -4.77 1.97
CA ILE A 42 6.44 -4.05 1.03
C ILE A 42 5.77 -3.90 -0.34
N VAL A 43 5.78 -2.68 -0.88
CA VAL A 43 5.18 -2.33 -2.17
C VAL A 43 6.26 -1.92 -3.17
N LEU A 44 6.29 -2.58 -4.32
CA LEU A 44 7.14 -2.15 -5.44
C LEU A 44 6.42 -1.03 -6.20
N LEU A 45 6.91 0.21 -6.06
CA LEU A 45 6.31 1.40 -6.69
C LEU A 45 6.79 1.63 -8.11
N LYS A 46 8.03 1.30 -8.40
CA LYS A 46 8.63 1.51 -9.74
C LYS A 46 9.67 0.45 -10.04
N ASN A 47 9.73 -0.02 -11.30
CA ASN A 47 10.74 -0.97 -11.75
C ASN A 47 10.96 -0.86 -13.27
N GLU A 48 11.67 0.18 -13.70
CA GLU A 48 11.97 0.39 -15.10
C GLU A 48 13.01 -0.60 -15.61
N LYS A 49 12.81 -1.06 -16.82
CA LYS A 49 13.69 -2.01 -17.52
C LYS A 49 13.97 -3.29 -16.72
N ASN A 50 13.09 -3.64 -15.77
CA ASN A 50 13.25 -4.80 -14.89
C ASN A 50 14.59 -4.77 -14.14
N LEU A 51 14.98 -3.61 -13.59
CA LEU A 51 16.17 -3.49 -12.76
C LEU A 51 16.11 -4.44 -11.56
N LEU A 52 14.94 -4.55 -10.94
CA LEU A 52 14.64 -5.53 -9.90
C LEU A 52 13.96 -6.76 -10.50
N PRO A 53 14.17 -7.96 -9.99
CA PRO A 53 15.09 -8.28 -8.89
C PRO A 53 16.55 -8.25 -9.31
N LEU A 54 17.41 -7.90 -8.35
CA LEU A 54 18.86 -7.86 -8.53
C LEU A 54 19.44 -9.26 -8.67
N GLY A 55 20.51 -9.39 -9.44
CA GLY A 55 21.33 -10.59 -9.44
C GLY A 55 22.18 -10.70 -8.16
N LYS A 56 22.26 -11.89 -7.57
CA LYS A 56 23.10 -12.14 -6.38
C LYS A 56 24.61 -12.22 -6.69
N ASN A 57 25.00 -12.08 -7.96
CA ASN A 57 26.38 -12.15 -8.44
C ASN A 57 26.96 -10.77 -8.78
N LEU A 58 26.36 -9.69 -8.31
CA LEU A 58 26.93 -8.35 -8.44
C LEU A 58 28.29 -8.30 -7.74
N LYS A 59 29.27 -7.61 -8.36
CA LYS A 59 30.62 -7.46 -7.79
C LYS A 59 30.64 -6.47 -6.64
N SER A 60 29.77 -5.45 -6.72
CA SER A 60 29.71 -4.41 -5.70
C SER A 60 28.35 -3.73 -5.64
N ILE A 61 27.95 -3.39 -4.42
CA ILE A 61 26.70 -2.66 -4.11
C ILE A 61 27.06 -1.53 -3.15
N ALA A 62 26.64 -0.31 -3.45
CA ALA A 62 26.66 0.80 -2.50
C ALA A 62 25.32 0.86 -1.78
N VAL A 63 25.31 0.84 -0.47
CA VAL A 63 24.15 1.04 0.38
C VAL A 63 24.30 2.39 1.05
N ILE A 64 23.41 3.32 0.73
CA ILE A 64 23.58 4.74 1.04
C ILE A 64 22.31 5.24 1.73
N GLY A 65 22.45 6.15 2.67
CA GLY A 65 21.32 6.84 3.28
C GLY A 65 21.23 6.71 4.80
N PRO A 66 20.52 7.64 5.44
CA PRO A 66 20.40 7.68 6.90
C PRO A 66 19.67 6.45 7.48
N ASP A 67 18.72 5.86 6.73
CA ASP A 67 17.96 4.69 7.15
C ASP A 67 18.57 3.35 6.74
N ALA A 68 19.70 3.36 6.05
CA ALA A 68 20.35 2.13 5.58
C ALA A 68 20.81 1.23 6.72
N ASP A 69 21.35 1.85 7.78
CA ASP A 69 21.86 1.16 8.97
C ASP A 69 21.26 1.75 10.26
N ASN A 70 19.94 1.94 10.24
CA ASN A 70 19.18 2.46 11.36
C ASN A 70 18.13 1.42 11.81
N ALA A 71 18.39 0.84 12.98
CA ALA A 71 17.52 -0.20 13.52
C ALA A 71 16.18 0.35 14.05
N LEU A 72 16.16 1.60 14.55
CA LEU A 72 14.98 2.16 15.21
C LEU A 72 13.94 2.64 14.23
N ASN A 73 14.34 3.34 13.17
CA ASN A 73 13.41 3.94 12.22
C ASN A 73 12.53 2.91 11.47
N GLN A 74 12.97 1.66 11.38
CA GLN A 74 12.18 0.61 10.74
C GLN A 74 11.19 -0.10 11.67
N LEU A 75 11.17 0.23 12.98
CA LEU A 75 10.30 -0.42 13.96
C LEU A 75 8.93 0.25 14.10
N GLY A 76 8.86 1.56 13.85
CA GLY A 76 7.63 2.34 13.95
C GLY A 76 7.27 2.78 15.36
N ASP A 77 6.16 3.52 15.46
CA ASP A 77 5.63 4.02 16.71
C ASP A 77 5.11 2.89 17.61
N TYR A 78 4.97 3.16 18.89
CA TYR A 78 4.55 2.20 19.91
C TYR A 78 5.49 0.99 20.11
N THR A 79 6.70 1.08 19.61
CA THR A 79 7.76 0.12 19.91
C THR A 79 8.17 0.26 21.39
N PRO A 80 8.45 -0.84 22.12
CA PRO A 80 8.94 -0.75 23.48
C PRO A 80 10.22 0.09 23.56
N SER A 81 10.30 0.97 24.57
CA SER A 81 11.44 1.88 24.78
C SER A 81 12.82 1.19 24.91
N LYS A 82 12.82 -0.11 25.12
CA LYS A 82 14.03 -0.94 25.09
C LYS A 82 13.82 -2.07 24.10
N VAL A 83 14.44 -1.95 22.93
CA VAL A 83 14.53 -3.05 21.98
C VAL A 83 15.52 -4.06 22.55
N LEU A 84 15.02 -5.18 23.06
CA LEU A 84 15.83 -6.23 23.66
C LEU A 84 16.35 -7.25 22.63
N GLN A 85 15.80 -7.21 21.41
CA GLN A 85 16.11 -8.16 20.35
C GLN A 85 16.89 -7.48 19.24
N PRO A 86 17.80 -8.20 18.57
CA PRO A 86 18.50 -7.67 17.40
C PRO A 86 17.50 -7.31 16.29
N VAL A 87 17.67 -6.14 15.71
CA VAL A 87 16.93 -5.68 14.53
C VAL A 87 17.83 -5.79 13.31
N THR A 88 17.41 -6.51 12.29
CA THR A 88 18.19 -6.62 11.05
C THR A 88 17.99 -5.35 10.22
N THR A 89 19.03 -4.52 10.10
CA THR A 89 18.99 -3.30 9.27
C THR A 89 18.97 -3.63 7.78
N ILE A 90 18.60 -2.65 6.94
CA ILE A 90 18.61 -2.84 5.48
C ILE A 90 20.03 -3.19 4.99
N LEU A 91 21.04 -2.53 5.53
CA LEU A 91 22.46 -2.81 5.23
C LEU A 91 22.83 -4.26 5.59
N GLU A 92 22.43 -4.73 6.76
CA GLU A 92 22.69 -6.12 7.20
C GLU A 92 21.96 -7.12 6.32
N GLY A 93 20.65 -6.91 6.06
CA GLY A 93 19.86 -7.78 5.18
C GLY A 93 20.45 -7.90 3.77
N ILE A 94 20.97 -6.81 3.20
CA ILE A 94 21.67 -6.84 1.92
C ILE A 94 22.97 -7.64 2.02
N LYS A 95 23.79 -7.40 3.07
CA LYS A 95 25.05 -8.14 3.29
C LYS A 95 24.82 -9.64 3.42
N GLU A 96 23.78 -10.05 4.13
CA GLU A 96 23.43 -11.46 4.32
C GLU A 96 22.89 -12.14 3.04
N SER A 97 22.26 -11.36 2.16
CA SER A 97 21.62 -11.88 0.93
C SER A 97 22.59 -12.05 -0.23
N VAL A 98 23.78 -11.43 -0.18
CA VAL A 98 24.80 -11.53 -1.22
C VAL A 98 25.93 -12.46 -0.81
N GLY A 99 26.63 -13.04 -1.80
CA GLY A 99 27.77 -13.91 -1.53
C GLY A 99 29.01 -13.14 -1.08
N PRO A 100 30.03 -13.84 -0.53
CA PRO A 100 31.25 -13.21 -0.02
C PRO A 100 32.09 -12.51 -1.09
N GLN A 101 31.80 -12.73 -2.35
CA GLN A 101 32.47 -12.07 -3.48
C GLN A 101 31.89 -10.69 -3.81
N THR A 102 30.70 -10.36 -3.28
CA THR A 102 30.07 -9.05 -3.49
C THR A 102 30.56 -8.06 -2.45
N LYS A 103 31.24 -7.01 -2.90
CA LYS A 103 31.66 -5.92 -2.02
C LYS A 103 30.46 -5.02 -1.71
N VAL A 104 30.06 -4.93 -0.45
CA VAL A 104 29.04 -3.98 0.03
C VAL A 104 29.76 -2.78 0.66
N VAL A 105 29.52 -1.59 0.11
CA VAL A 105 30.06 -0.32 0.60
C VAL A 105 28.93 0.48 1.21
N TYR A 106 29.12 0.97 2.42
CA TYR A 106 28.13 1.80 3.12
C TYR A 106 28.60 3.26 3.19
N ALA A 107 27.65 4.18 3.03
CA ALA A 107 27.85 5.60 3.31
C ALA A 107 26.54 6.20 3.82
N LYS A 108 26.53 6.86 4.99
CA LYS A 108 25.32 7.49 5.54
C LYS A 108 24.81 8.62 4.62
N GLY A 109 25.69 9.40 4.03
CA GLY A 109 25.39 10.48 3.10
C GLY A 109 24.78 11.73 3.74
N SER A 110 23.70 11.61 4.51
CA SER A 110 23.06 12.73 5.20
C SER A 110 22.44 12.27 6.52
N ASN A 111 22.00 13.22 7.32
CA ASN A 111 20.99 12.99 8.37
C ASN A 111 19.59 13.07 7.75
N ILE A 112 18.56 12.68 8.53
CA ILE A 112 17.16 12.77 8.12
C ILE A 112 16.71 14.23 8.12
N LEU A 113 17.12 14.99 9.13
CA LEU A 113 16.87 16.42 9.27
C LEU A 113 18.14 17.25 9.01
N GLY A 114 17.93 18.56 8.85
CA GLY A 114 19.02 19.53 8.67
C GLY A 114 19.50 19.66 7.22
N ASP A 115 20.49 20.51 7.03
CA ASP A 115 21.02 20.93 5.72
C ASP A 115 22.47 20.49 5.48
N ASP A 116 23.03 19.65 6.37
CA ASP A 116 24.40 19.15 6.27
C ASP A 116 24.55 18.17 5.09
N LYS A 117 25.40 18.57 4.14
CA LYS A 117 25.78 17.79 2.94
C LYS A 117 27.20 17.27 3.01
N SER A 118 27.89 17.34 4.16
CA SER A 118 29.28 16.92 4.31
C SER A 118 29.51 15.46 3.93
N GLY A 119 28.53 14.58 4.13
CA GLY A 119 28.58 13.17 3.76
C GLY A 119 28.34 12.87 2.27
N PHE A 120 27.93 13.86 1.46
CA PHE A 120 27.62 13.63 0.03
C PHE A 120 28.86 13.16 -0.75
N GLY A 121 30.05 13.68 -0.43
CA GLY A 121 31.29 13.26 -1.08
C GLY A 121 31.54 11.76 -0.96
N GLU A 122 31.39 11.21 0.24
CA GLU A 122 31.53 9.78 0.52
C GLU A 122 30.44 8.95 -0.22
N ALA A 123 29.20 9.39 -0.14
CA ALA A 123 28.06 8.74 -0.80
C ALA A 123 28.25 8.66 -2.33
N ILE A 124 28.69 9.76 -2.96
CA ILE A 124 29.00 9.82 -4.39
C ILE A 124 30.15 8.87 -4.74
N GLN A 125 31.19 8.79 -3.93
CA GLN A 125 32.32 7.87 -4.17
C GLN A 125 31.89 6.40 -3.98
N ALA A 126 31.08 6.11 -2.97
CA ALA A 126 30.49 4.78 -2.78
C ALA A 126 29.69 4.36 -4.02
N ALA A 127 28.79 5.23 -4.50
CA ALA A 127 27.98 4.97 -5.69
C ALA A 127 28.85 4.74 -6.95
N LYS A 128 29.83 5.61 -7.22
CA LYS A 128 30.72 5.48 -8.37
C LYS A 128 31.58 4.22 -8.34
N SER A 129 31.88 3.68 -7.16
CA SER A 129 32.68 2.47 -7.00
C SER A 129 31.87 1.17 -7.08
N ALA A 130 30.54 1.26 -7.23
CA ALA A 130 29.64 0.13 -7.22
C ALA A 130 28.93 -0.07 -8.57
N GLU A 131 28.51 -1.31 -8.83
CA GLU A 131 27.68 -1.66 -9.99
C GLU A 131 26.24 -1.21 -9.82
N LEU A 132 25.79 -1.03 -8.55
CA LEU A 132 24.46 -0.62 -8.17
C LEU A 132 24.49 0.19 -6.88
N ALA A 133 23.62 1.16 -6.75
CA ALA A 133 23.37 1.90 -5.51
C ALA A 133 21.96 1.61 -4.99
N VAL A 134 21.85 1.32 -3.70
CA VAL A 134 20.60 1.27 -2.94
C VAL A 134 20.58 2.45 -2.00
N VAL A 135 19.68 3.40 -2.22
CA VAL A 135 19.55 4.61 -1.39
C VAL A 135 18.35 4.44 -0.47
N VAL A 136 18.61 4.37 0.84
CA VAL A 136 17.58 4.14 1.88
C VAL A 136 17.35 5.44 2.63
N VAL A 137 16.18 5.98 2.49
CA VAL A 137 15.77 7.30 3.00
C VAL A 137 14.34 7.23 3.53
N GLY A 138 13.96 8.21 4.35
CA GLY A 138 12.62 8.25 4.88
C GLY A 138 12.45 9.17 6.06
N GLU A 139 11.84 8.65 7.11
CA GLU A 139 11.47 9.40 8.30
C GLU A 139 12.21 8.88 9.53
N GLU A 140 12.36 9.75 10.51
CA GLU A 140 12.91 9.42 11.81
C GLU A 140 11.79 9.23 12.80
N PHE A 141 11.75 8.04 13.37
CA PHE A 141 10.77 7.66 14.36
C PHE A 141 11.03 8.38 15.71
N GLY A 142 9.97 8.88 16.32
CA GLY A 142 9.99 9.51 17.64
C GLY A 142 9.22 8.70 18.66
N GLU A 143 9.87 8.40 19.78
CA GLU A 143 9.14 7.89 20.93
C GLU A 143 8.26 9.01 21.51
N SER A 144 6.94 8.85 21.48
CA SER A 144 5.95 9.83 21.97
C SER A 144 6.10 10.21 23.46
N HIS A 145 6.97 9.51 24.18
CA HIS A 145 7.22 9.66 25.61
C HIS A 145 8.59 10.23 25.96
N THR A 146 9.46 10.49 24.97
CA THR A 146 10.73 11.15 25.25
C THR A 146 10.48 12.64 25.38
N THR A 147 10.64 13.15 26.60
CA THR A 147 10.58 14.59 26.91
C THR A 147 11.81 15.34 26.39
N ASN A 148 12.70 14.67 25.70
CA ASN A 148 13.92 15.24 25.16
C ASN A 148 13.65 15.82 23.77
N ARG A 149 13.36 17.12 23.70
CA ARG A 149 13.12 17.86 22.46
C ARG A 149 14.36 18.03 21.57
N GLU A 150 15.48 17.44 21.92
CA GLU A 150 16.71 17.45 21.12
C GLU A 150 16.67 16.38 20.02
N ASP A 151 15.91 15.30 20.22
CA ASP A 151 15.56 14.37 19.16
C ASP A 151 14.36 14.98 18.41
N HIS A 152 14.54 15.31 17.15
CA HIS A 152 13.50 15.89 16.30
C HIS A 152 12.94 14.83 15.36
N PRO A 153 12.11 13.89 15.85
CA PRO A 153 11.53 12.88 14.99
C PRO A 153 10.62 13.52 13.94
N THR A 154 10.52 12.88 12.81
CA THR A 154 9.69 13.35 11.68
C THR A 154 8.42 12.54 11.53
N ASP A 155 8.31 11.41 12.24
CA ASP A 155 7.16 10.51 12.23
C ASP A 155 6.79 10.04 13.64
N GLY A 156 5.56 9.56 13.79
CA GLY A 156 5.00 9.09 15.05
C GLY A 156 3.86 9.98 15.57
N GLU A 157 3.25 9.58 16.68
CA GLU A 157 2.14 10.30 17.30
C GLU A 157 2.58 11.69 17.80
N GLY A 158 1.89 12.73 17.34
CA GLY A 158 2.15 14.10 17.72
C GLY A 158 3.23 14.82 16.89
N TYR A 159 3.73 14.16 15.82
CA TYR A 159 4.73 14.74 14.92
C TYR A 159 4.12 15.03 13.54
N ASP A 160 3.34 16.11 13.46
CA ASP A 160 2.72 16.56 12.23
C ASP A 160 3.72 17.25 11.30
N VAL A 161 3.56 17.04 9.99
CA VAL A 161 4.40 17.67 8.97
C VAL A 161 3.60 18.64 8.10
N ALA A 162 4.24 19.72 7.66
CA ALA A 162 3.66 20.71 6.75
C ALA A 162 3.97 20.38 5.26
N SER A 163 4.85 19.43 4.98
CA SER A 163 5.19 18.93 3.65
C SER A 163 5.22 17.42 3.68
N LEU A 164 4.89 16.79 2.56
CA LEU A 164 5.04 15.34 2.35
C LEU A 164 6.33 14.99 1.57
N ASP A 165 7.18 15.95 1.29
CA ASP A 165 8.50 15.70 0.71
C ASP A 165 9.44 15.13 1.79
N LEU A 166 10.46 14.40 1.36
CA LEU A 166 11.55 13.96 2.24
C LEU A 166 12.15 15.14 2.99
N THR A 167 12.35 14.99 4.28
CA THR A 167 12.91 16.02 5.15
C THR A 167 14.40 16.25 4.92
N GLY A 168 14.91 17.37 5.37
CA GLY A 168 16.34 17.72 5.26
C GLY A 168 16.84 17.75 3.83
N VAL A 169 18.02 17.16 3.62
CA VAL A 169 18.68 17.09 2.30
C VAL A 169 18.63 15.71 1.64
N GLN A 170 17.77 14.81 2.13
CA GLN A 170 17.63 13.45 1.60
C GLN A 170 17.25 13.42 0.11
N GLY A 171 16.34 14.30 -0.33
CA GLY A 171 15.99 14.44 -1.73
C GLY A 171 17.18 14.86 -2.60
N ASP A 172 18.07 15.71 -2.08
CA ASP A 172 19.30 16.11 -2.78
C ASP A 172 20.33 14.99 -2.78
N LEU A 173 20.40 14.16 -1.74
CA LEU A 173 21.23 12.96 -1.71
C LEU A 173 20.85 11.99 -2.83
N ILE A 174 19.54 11.71 -3.02
CA ILE A 174 19.05 10.87 -4.13
C ILE A 174 19.51 11.45 -5.48
N LYS A 175 19.36 12.77 -5.68
CA LYS A 175 19.80 13.44 -6.92
C LYS A 175 21.30 13.32 -7.14
N ALA A 176 22.10 13.52 -6.09
CA ALA A 176 23.56 13.45 -6.15
C ALA A 176 24.06 12.04 -6.49
N VAL A 177 23.48 11.01 -5.87
CA VAL A 177 23.79 9.60 -6.18
C VAL A 177 23.33 9.25 -7.59
N SER A 178 22.13 9.60 -7.99
CA SER A 178 21.61 9.33 -9.35
C SER A 178 22.45 10.01 -10.43
N ALA A 179 22.99 11.20 -10.17
CA ALA A 179 23.86 11.93 -11.10
C ALA A 179 25.20 11.25 -11.35
N THR A 180 25.59 10.24 -10.56
CA THR A 180 26.81 9.42 -10.82
C THR A 180 26.66 8.52 -12.05
N GLY A 181 25.42 8.29 -12.52
CA GLY A 181 25.10 7.34 -13.58
C GLY A 181 25.02 5.88 -13.10
N THR A 182 25.31 5.60 -11.84
CA THR A 182 25.16 4.26 -11.25
C THR A 182 23.67 3.91 -11.15
N PRO A 183 23.22 2.74 -11.64
CA PRO A 183 21.85 2.30 -11.48
C PRO A 183 21.42 2.39 -10.00
N THR A 184 20.33 3.09 -9.72
CA THR A 184 19.94 3.44 -8.36
C THR A 184 18.56 2.89 -8.03
N VAL A 185 18.44 2.19 -6.90
CA VAL A 185 17.19 1.79 -6.26
C VAL A 185 16.98 2.68 -5.06
N VAL A 186 15.78 3.26 -4.92
CA VAL A 186 15.39 3.97 -3.70
C VAL A 186 14.50 3.06 -2.86
N VAL A 187 14.81 2.94 -1.57
CA VAL A 187 14.00 2.26 -0.56
C VAL A 187 13.52 3.33 0.41
N LEU A 188 12.22 3.36 0.65
CA LEU A 188 11.56 4.30 1.56
C LEU A 188 11.22 3.62 2.87
N ILE A 189 11.61 4.23 3.99
CA ILE A 189 11.28 3.82 5.36
C ILE A 189 10.48 4.97 5.99
N ASN A 190 9.17 4.79 6.17
CA ASN A 190 8.27 5.86 6.59
C ASN A 190 6.92 5.32 7.07
N GLY A 191 6.27 6.05 7.97
CA GLY A 191 4.92 5.73 8.43
C GLY A 191 3.82 6.43 7.64
N ARG A 192 4.11 7.57 6.98
CA ARG A 192 3.16 8.35 6.18
C ARG A 192 3.54 8.39 4.70
N PRO A 193 2.58 8.66 3.78
CA PRO A 193 2.88 8.79 2.35
C PRO A 193 3.89 9.90 2.08
N LEU A 194 4.96 9.59 1.34
CA LEU A 194 5.97 10.58 0.93
C LEU A 194 5.80 10.96 -0.54
N SER A 195 5.84 12.28 -0.81
CA SER A 195 5.75 12.86 -2.16
C SER A 195 7.11 12.87 -2.85
N VAL A 196 7.60 11.69 -3.24
CA VAL A 196 8.93 11.52 -3.86
C VAL A 196 8.93 11.79 -5.37
N ARG A 197 8.36 12.91 -5.81
CA ARG A 197 8.14 13.23 -7.23
C ARG A 197 9.40 13.13 -8.08
N TRP A 198 10.50 13.70 -7.59
CA TRP A 198 11.74 13.68 -8.35
C TRP A 198 12.26 12.25 -8.55
N ALA A 199 12.28 11.45 -7.48
CA ALA A 199 12.68 10.05 -7.54
C ALA A 199 11.77 9.25 -8.47
N ALA A 200 10.44 9.42 -8.36
CA ALA A 200 9.48 8.77 -9.24
C ALA A 200 9.72 9.07 -10.74
N ALA A 201 10.19 10.27 -11.07
CA ALA A 201 10.51 10.64 -12.45
C ALA A 201 11.88 10.13 -12.94
N HIS A 202 12.90 10.04 -12.08
CA HIS A 202 14.28 9.93 -12.51
C HIS A 202 14.99 8.64 -12.10
N VAL A 203 14.60 7.97 -10.99
CA VAL A 203 15.24 6.72 -10.60
C VAL A 203 14.53 5.51 -11.21
N PRO A 204 15.25 4.45 -11.60
CA PRO A 204 14.65 3.31 -12.28
C PRO A 204 13.82 2.40 -11.36
N ALA A 205 14.07 2.38 -10.05
CA ALA A 205 13.30 1.53 -9.14
C ALA A 205 13.08 2.19 -7.78
N ILE A 206 11.85 2.00 -7.23
CA ILE A 206 11.45 2.51 -5.92
C ILE A 206 10.68 1.40 -5.19
N VAL A 207 11.08 1.16 -3.95
CA VAL A 207 10.44 0.21 -3.03
C VAL A 207 9.95 1.00 -1.82
N GLU A 208 8.66 0.87 -1.52
CA GLU A 208 8.04 1.38 -0.30
C GLU A 208 8.06 0.27 0.74
N ALA A 209 8.83 0.43 1.77
CA ALA A 209 8.97 -0.59 2.80
C ALA A 209 8.17 -0.27 4.06
N TRP A 210 7.64 0.95 4.17
CA TRP A 210 6.97 1.42 5.37
C TRP A 210 7.88 1.28 6.60
N GLU A 211 7.34 0.83 7.71
CA GLU A 211 8.05 0.44 8.93
C GLU A 211 8.07 -1.10 9.02
N PRO A 212 9.05 -1.76 8.39
CA PRO A 212 8.99 -3.20 8.17
C PRO A 212 9.33 -4.06 9.40
N GLY A 213 9.62 -3.44 10.55
CA GLY A 213 9.85 -4.14 11.83
C GLY A 213 11.23 -4.77 11.96
N GLU A 214 11.38 -5.63 12.98
CA GLU A 214 12.68 -6.20 13.40
C GLU A 214 13.42 -7.00 12.30
N LEU A 215 12.67 -7.62 11.39
CA LEU A 215 13.22 -8.39 10.26
C LEU A 215 13.11 -7.63 8.95
N GLY A 216 12.94 -6.30 9.03
CA GLY A 216 12.75 -5.41 7.89
C GLY A 216 13.88 -5.48 6.87
N GLY A 217 15.13 -5.48 7.33
CA GLY A 217 16.28 -5.60 6.44
C GLY A 217 16.28 -6.89 5.64
N LYS A 218 15.93 -8.00 6.27
CA LYS A 218 15.75 -9.28 5.57
C LYS A 218 14.61 -9.24 4.56
N ALA A 219 13.47 -8.67 4.93
CA ALA A 219 12.29 -8.59 4.05
C ALA A 219 12.58 -7.74 2.81
N VAL A 220 13.20 -6.57 2.99
CA VAL A 220 13.62 -5.69 1.90
C VAL A 220 14.63 -6.38 0.99
N ALA A 221 15.65 -7.05 1.56
CA ALA A 221 16.63 -7.77 0.77
C ALA A 221 15.98 -8.92 -0.03
N ASP A 222 15.04 -9.68 0.55
CA ASP A 222 14.30 -10.73 -0.16
C ASP A 222 13.54 -10.18 -1.37
N VAL A 223 12.95 -8.99 -1.23
CA VAL A 223 12.32 -8.30 -2.36
C VAL A 223 13.38 -7.85 -3.37
N LEU A 224 14.43 -7.16 -2.94
CA LEU A 224 15.45 -6.62 -3.85
C LEU A 224 16.11 -7.73 -4.70
N PHE A 225 16.39 -8.89 -4.10
CA PHE A 225 17.04 -10.02 -4.79
C PHE A 225 16.08 -11.07 -5.37
N GLY A 226 14.77 -10.88 -5.18
CA GLY A 226 13.74 -11.74 -5.76
C GLY A 226 13.53 -13.10 -5.08
N ASP A 227 13.99 -13.25 -3.85
CA ASP A 227 13.63 -14.38 -2.97
C ASP A 227 12.15 -14.29 -2.59
N TYR A 228 11.61 -13.08 -2.57
CA TYR A 228 10.18 -12.81 -2.48
C TYR A 228 9.73 -11.92 -3.65
N ASN A 229 8.69 -12.35 -4.37
CA ASN A 229 8.07 -11.53 -5.40
C ASN A 229 7.08 -10.56 -4.75
N PRO A 230 7.29 -9.22 -4.82
CA PRO A 230 6.45 -8.26 -4.13
C PRO A 230 4.97 -8.40 -4.51
N SER A 231 4.12 -8.36 -3.51
CA SER A 231 2.67 -8.52 -3.63
C SER A 231 1.89 -7.48 -2.83
N GLY A 232 2.58 -6.61 -2.10
CA GLY A 232 1.99 -5.49 -1.36
C GLY A 232 1.27 -4.52 -2.28
N ARG A 233 0.22 -3.90 -1.75
CA ARG A 233 -0.55 -2.85 -2.42
C ARG A 233 -0.73 -1.68 -1.48
N LEU A 234 -0.67 -0.47 -2.03
CA LEU A 234 -0.87 0.74 -1.25
C LEU A 234 -2.26 0.74 -0.60
N ALA A 235 -2.28 0.82 0.72
CA ALA A 235 -3.50 1.00 1.51
C ALA A 235 -3.95 2.47 1.59
N ILE A 236 -3.19 3.37 1.00
CA ILE A 236 -3.45 4.81 0.94
C ILE A 236 -2.98 5.37 -0.42
N THR A 237 -3.62 6.43 -0.87
CA THR A 237 -3.17 7.20 -2.04
C THR A 237 -1.91 7.98 -1.70
N ILE A 238 -0.87 7.94 -2.53
CA ILE A 238 0.32 8.79 -2.38
C ILE A 238 0.15 10.04 -3.26
N PRO A 239 -0.03 11.22 -2.66
CA PRO A 239 -0.18 12.47 -3.41
C PRO A 239 1.16 12.94 -3.99
N ARG A 240 1.09 13.81 -4.99
CA ARG A 240 2.28 14.48 -5.55
C ARG A 240 2.76 15.62 -4.68
N SER A 241 1.89 16.17 -3.85
CA SER A 241 2.14 17.33 -3.02
C SER A 241 1.10 17.40 -1.90
N VAL A 242 1.46 17.98 -0.77
CA VAL A 242 0.53 18.31 0.31
C VAL A 242 -0.67 19.14 -0.18
N GLY A 243 -0.51 19.93 -1.24
CA GLY A 243 -1.60 20.70 -1.86
C GLY A 243 -2.69 19.86 -2.51
N GLN A 244 -2.49 18.56 -2.72
CA GLN A 244 -3.54 17.66 -3.19
C GLN A 244 -4.45 17.12 -2.09
N LEU A 245 -4.11 17.31 -0.82
CA LEU A 245 -4.90 16.78 0.29
C LEU A 245 -6.26 17.51 0.41
N PRO A 246 -7.35 16.75 0.68
CA PRO A 246 -7.43 15.31 0.85
C PRO A 246 -7.39 14.56 -0.50
N ALA A 247 -6.59 13.48 -0.60
CA ALA A 247 -6.38 12.69 -1.81
C ALA A 247 -7.03 11.30 -1.72
N TYR A 248 -8.33 11.27 -1.43
CA TYR A 248 -9.07 10.01 -1.29
C TYR A 248 -9.42 9.42 -2.66
N TYR A 249 -9.18 8.11 -2.84
CA TYR A 249 -9.58 7.39 -4.05
C TYR A 249 -11.11 7.30 -4.18
N ASP A 250 -11.82 7.23 -3.05
CA ASP A 250 -13.27 7.13 -2.93
C ASP A 250 -13.95 8.51 -2.78
N SER A 251 -13.35 9.53 -3.34
CA SER A 251 -13.92 10.89 -3.30
C SER A 251 -15.30 10.95 -3.95
N LYS A 252 -16.13 11.87 -3.49
CA LYS A 252 -17.40 12.18 -4.16
C LYS A 252 -17.12 12.96 -5.44
N PRO A 253 -18.02 12.88 -6.46
CA PRO A 253 -17.92 13.70 -7.66
C PRO A 253 -17.82 15.18 -7.29
N SER A 254 -16.72 15.80 -7.65
CA SER A 254 -16.40 17.18 -7.33
C SER A 254 -15.50 17.76 -8.43
N LYS A 255 -15.18 19.06 -8.32
CA LYS A 255 -14.21 19.67 -9.22
C LYS A 255 -12.85 18.95 -9.20
N ALA A 256 -12.41 18.50 -8.02
CA ALA A 256 -11.18 17.73 -7.87
C ALA A 256 -11.25 16.40 -8.63
N TYR A 257 -12.39 15.71 -8.62
CA TYR A 257 -12.62 14.52 -9.43
C TYR A 257 -12.43 14.79 -10.93
N TRP A 258 -13.05 15.86 -11.44
CA TRP A 258 -12.95 16.23 -12.86
C TRP A 258 -11.53 16.60 -13.28
N ILE A 259 -10.79 17.30 -12.41
CA ILE A 259 -9.38 17.63 -12.60
C ILE A 259 -8.55 16.34 -12.72
N ASN A 260 -8.79 15.38 -11.84
CA ASN A 260 -8.05 14.12 -11.81
C ASN A 260 -8.35 13.18 -12.99
N HIS A 261 -9.48 13.40 -13.68
CA HIS A 261 -9.94 12.55 -14.80
C HIS A 261 -9.89 13.25 -16.16
N GLY A 262 -9.18 14.37 -16.28
CA GLY A 262 -8.89 15.01 -17.58
C GLY A 262 -10.08 15.69 -18.27
N TRP A 263 -11.14 16.02 -17.56
CA TRP A 263 -12.35 16.64 -18.12
C TRP A 263 -12.30 18.17 -18.24
N THR A 264 -11.22 18.78 -17.77
CA THR A 264 -11.00 20.21 -17.90
C THR A 264 -9.80 20.45 -18.81
N HIS A 265 -9.75 21.59 -19.48
CA HIS A 265 -8.57 22.05 -20.22
C HIS A 265 -7.33 22.27 -19.31
N LEU A 266 -7.52 22.06 -18.02
CA LEU A 266 -6.49 22.12 -16.98
C LEU A 266 -6.30 20.68 -16.47
N ASP A 267 -5.24 20.02 -16.89
CA ASP A 267 -4.88 18.66 -16.47
C ASP A 267 -4.44 18.56 -14.99
N GLY A 268 -5.01 19.41 -14.12
CA GLY A 268 -4.72 19.43 -12.70
C GLY A 268 -4.34 20.80 -12.17
N TYR A 269 -3.22 20.87 -11.48
CA TYR A 269 -2.61 22.10 -10.98
C TYR A 269 -1.76 22.75 -12.08
N VAL A 270 -1.45 24.04 -11.92
CA VAL A 270 -0.62 24.76 -12.89
C VAL A 270 0.73 24.07 -13.12
N GLU A 271 1.33 23.56 -12.03
CA GLU A 271 2.69 22.99 -12.03
C GLU A 271 2.76 21.46 -12.00
N MET A 272 1.60 20.77 -11.92
CA MET A 272 1.59 19.30 -11.83
C MET A 272 0.24 18.70 -12.25
N PRO A 273 0.21 17.42 -12.67
CA PRO A 273 -1.03 16.70 -12.91
C PRO A 273 -1.91 16.61 -11.66
N GLY A 274 -3.23 16.58 -11.85
CA GLY A 274 -4.20 16.37 -10.78
C GLY A 274 -4.23 14.94 -10.23
N SER A 275 -3.80 13.94 -11.04
CA SER A 275 -3.68 12.55 -10.60
C SER A 275 -2.67 12.39 -9.47
N PRO A 276 -2.87 11.45 -8.54
CA PRO A 276 -1.90 11.19 -7.48
C PRO A 276 -0.55 10.70 -8.05
N LEU A 277 0.48 10.68 -7.21
CA LEU A 277 1.76 10.09 -7.58
C LEU A 277 1.62 8.58 -7.75
N TYR A 278 0.99 7.93 -6.78
CA TYR A 278 0.59 6.52 -6.85
C TYR A 278 -0.82 6.37 -6.28
N PRO A 279 -1.74 5.70 -6.99
CA PRO A 279 -3.12 5.54 -6.54
C PRO A 279 -3.26 4.50 -5.45
N PHE A 280 -4.36 4.56 -4.71
CA PHE A 280 -4.77 3.50 -3.78
C PHE A 280 -4.82 2.13 -4.47
N GLY A 281 -4.38 1.10 -3.79
CA GLY A 281 -4.35 -0.27 -4.32
C GLY A 281 -3.18 -0.57 -5.25
N TYR A 282 -2.35 0.42 -5.60
CA TYR A 282 -1.23 0.26 -6.53
C TYR A 282 -0.08 -0.55 -5.93
N GLY A 283 0.59 -1.30 -6.79
CA GLY A 283 1.83 -2.02 -6.50
C GLY A 283 2.19 -2.93 -7.67
N LEU A 284 3.48 -3.04 -7.97
CA LEU A 284 4.03 -3.87 -9.04
C LEU A 284 4.42 -5.26 -8.53
N SER A 285 4.64 -6.16 -9.46
CA SER A 285 5.16 -7.51 -9.25
C SER A 285 6.27 -7.81 -10.26
N TYR A 286 7.12 -8.79 -9.97
CA TYR A 286 8.12 -9.32 -10.92
C TYR A 286 7.51 -10.24 -11.98
N THR A 287 6.19 -10.40 -11.97
CA THR A 287 5.42 -11.10 -13.00
C THR A 287 4.27 -10.25 -13.47
N GLN A 288 3.52 -10.71 -14.46
CA GLN A 288 2.38 -10.01 -15.03
C GLN A 288 1.11 -10.81 -14.86
N PHE A 289 0.02 -10.14 -14.50
CA PHE A 289 -1.29 -10.76 -14.35
C PHE A 289 -2.26 -10.20 -15.40
N GLN A 290 -3.06 -11.10 -15.98
CA GLN A 290 -4.12 -10.77 -16.92
C GLN A 290 -5.47 -11.09 -16.31
N TYR A 291 -6.42 -10.19 -16.50
CA TYR A 291 -7.80 -10.29 -16.02
C TYR A 291 -8.73 -10.53 -17.21
N SER A 292 -9.70 -11.42 -17.06
CA SER A 292 -10.67 -11.75 -18.10
C SER A 292 -11.96 -12.33 -17.52
N ASN A 293 -12.98 -12.47 -18.36
CA ASN A 293 -14.22 -13.20 -18.06
C ASN A 293 -14.95 -12.72 -16.79
N LEU A 294 -15.12 -11.38 -16.67
CA LEU A 294 -15.98 -10.83 -15.61
C LEU A 294 -17.41 -11.36 -15.82
N ARG A 295 -17.96 -12.00 -14.79
CA ARG A 295 -19.34 -12.49 -14.76
C ARG A 295 -19.98 -12.10 -13.44
N ILE A 296 -21.18 -11.59 -13.51
CA ILE A 296 -22.03 -11.19 -12.39
C ILE A 296 -23.23 -12.14 -12.39
N ASP A 297 -23.46 -12.86 -11.30
CA ASP A 297 -24.42 -13.96 -11.28
C ASP A 297 -25.17 -14.07 -9.94
N PRO A 298 -26.48 -13.74 -9.93
CA PRO A 298 -27.28 -13.25 -11.05
C PRO A 298 -27.01 -11.77 -11.41
N PRO A 299 -27.19 -11.34 -12.68
CA PRO A 299 -26.92 -9.93 -13.07
C PRO A 299 -28.01 -8.95 -12.59
N LYS A 300 -29.08 -9.48 -11.98
CA LYS A 300 -30.20 -8.73 -11.39
C LYS A 300 -30.59 -9.32 -10.04
N ILE A 301 -30.72 -8.48 -9.05
CA ILE A 301 -31.14 -8.87 -7.69
C ILE A 301 -32.20 -7.91 -7.16
N ARG A 302 -32.88 -8.31 -6.09
CA ARG A 302 -33.66 -7.41 -5.24
C ARG A 302 -32.75 -6.80 -4.18
N ALA A 303 -33.23 -5.75 -3.50
CA ALA A 303 -32.46 -5.06 -2.47
C ALA A 303 -31.93 -5.97 -1.34
N GLU A 304 -32.67 -7.05 -1.04
CA GLU A 304 -32.30 -8.04 -0.02
C GLU A 304 -31.51 -9.24 -0.59
N GLY A 305 -31.27 -9.24 -1.91
CA GLY A 305 -30.62 -10.33 -2.63
C GLY A 305 -29.10 -10.34 -2.43
N ASN A 306 -28.51 -11.45 -2.83
CA ASN A 306 -27.05 -11.58 -2.92
C ASN A 306 -26.67 -11.85 -4.37
N ASP A 307 -25.43 -11.53 -4.68
CA ASP A 307 -24.82 -11.74 -5.98
C ASP A 307 -23.41 -12.30 -5.81
N THR A 308 -22.85 -12.88 -6.86
CA THR A 308 -21.44 -13.30 -6.88
C THR A 308 -20.77 -12.81 -8.17
N VAL A 309 -19.72 -12.05 -7.97
CA VAL A 309 -18.85 -11.57 -9.06
C VAL A 309 -17.72 -12.57 -9.26
N TYR A 310 -17.54 -13.06 -10.48
CA TYR A 310 -16.47 -13.96 -10.85
C TYR A 310 -15.52 -13.25 -11.84
N VAL A 311 -14.23 -13.51 -11.70
CA VAL A 311 -13.20 -13.01 -12.61
C VAL A 311 -12.10 -14.05 -12.76
N ASP A 312 -11.61 -14.23 -13.97
CA ASP A 312 -10.44 -15.06 -14.24
C ASP A 312 -9.17 -14.23 -14.14
N VAL A 313 -8.19 -14.72 -13.39
CA VAL A 313 -6.86 -14.12 -13.26
C VAL A 313 -5.81 -15.13 -13.67
N GLN A 314 -4.93 -14.73 -14.57
CA GLN A 314 -3.85 -15.56 -15.10
C GLN A 314 -2.50 -14.90 -14.87
N ASN A 315 -1.52 -15.67 -14.41
CA ASN A 315 -0.12 -15.26 -14.44
C ASN A 315 0.44 -15.43 -15.86
N ALA A 316 0.60 -14.34 -16.58
CA ALA A 316 1.12 -14.31 -17.94
C ALA A 316 2.66 -14.19 -17.99
N GLY A 317 3.31 -14.03 -16.85
CA GLY A 317 4.77 -13.90 -16.77
C GLY A 317 5.48 -15.23 -16.52
N LYS A 318 6.77 -15.13 -16.19
CA LYS A 318 7.68 -16.28 -16.06
C LYS A 318 8.02 -16.65 -14.62
N ARG A 319 7.55 -15.87 -13.63
CA ARG A 319 7.80 -16.08 -12.20
C ARG A 319 6.51 -16.41 -11.48
N PRO A 320 6.51 -17.25 -10.44
CA PRO A 320 5.35 -17.36 -9.57
C PRO A 320 5.11 -16.01 -8.86
N GLY A 321 3.86 -15.69 -8.58
CA GLY A 321 3.52 -14.46 -7.89
C GLY A 321 2.15 -14.54 -7.24
N ILE A 322 1.90 -13.58 -6.36
CA ILE A 322 0.61 -13.39 -5.70
C ILE A 322 -0.01 -12.11 -6.26
N GLU A 323 -1.19 -12.23 -6.83
CA GLU A 323 -1.98 -11.06 -7.24
C GLU A 323 -3.01 -10.72 -6.17
N THR A 324 -3.19 -9.42 -5.93
CA THR A 324 -4.25 -8.89 -5.08
C THR A 324 -5.36 -8.34 -5.96
N VAL A 325 -6.35 -9.17 -6.21
CA VAL A 325 -7.52 -8.82 -7.02
C VAL A 325 -8.44 -7.93 -6.21
N GLN A 326 -8.80 -6.76 -6.74
CA GLN A 326 -9.58 -5.74 -6.03
C GLN A 326 -10.93 -5.54 -6.72
N LEU A 327 -12.00 -5.57 -5.93
CA LEU A 327 -13.38 -5.32 -6.37
C LEU A 327 -13.84 -3.97 -5.85
N TYR A 328 -14.23 -3.09 -6.76
CA TYR A 328 -14.81 -1.79 -6.47
C TYR A 328 -16.26 -1.72 -6.96
N ILE A 329 -17.05 -0.89 -6.32
CA ILE A 329 -18.45 -0.65 -6.67
C ILE A 329 -18.69 0.86 -6.74
N HIS A 330 -19.49 1.25 -7.75
CA HIS A 330 -20.03 2.60 -7.87
C HIS A 330 -21.53 2.54 -8.14
N GLU A 331 -22.32 3.22 -7.31
CA GLU A 331 -23.73 3.45 -7.59
C GLU A 331 -23.89 4.62 -8.55
N ARG A 332 -24.38 4.34 -9.76
CA ARG A 332 -24.46 5.36 -10.83
C ARG A 332 -25.47 6.48 -10.55
N VAL A 333 -26.58 6.15 -9.91
CA VAL A 333 -27.68 7.10 -9.63
C VAL A 333 -28.29 6.78 -8.28
N GLY A 334 -28.10 7.66 -7.31
CA GLY A 334 -28.65 7.53 -5.97
C GLY A 334 -29.34 8.80 -5.47
N PRO A 335 -30.06 8.74 -4.34
CA PRO A 335 -30.76 9.87 -3.73
C PRO A 335 -29.81 10.87 -3.08
N VAL A 336 -28.55 10.49 -2.92
CA VAL A 336 -27.45 11.28 -2.36
C VAL A 336 -26.21 11.13 -3.23
N SER A 337 -25.26 12.05 -3.11
CA SER A 337 -23.97 11.93 -3.78
C SER A 337 -23.16 10.80 -3.15
N THR A 338 -22.82 9.78 -3.96
CA THR A 338 -22.02 8.62 -3.57
C THR A 338 -20.57 8.77 -4.07
N PRO A 339 -19.60 8.07 -3.46
CA PRO A 339 -18.25 8.03 -3.97
C PRO A 339 -18.17 7.49 -5.40
N VAL A 340 -17.17 7.97 -6.16
CA VAL A 340 -16.92 7.54 -7.54
C VAL A 340 -16.59 6.06 -7.65
N GLU A 341 -16.04 5.51 -6.60
CA GLU A 341 -15.75 4.08 -6.45
C GLU A 341 -15.49 3.77 -4.97
N GLN A 342 -15.79 2.55 -4.55
CA GLN A 342 -15.50 2.08 -3.19
C GLN A 342 -15.01 0.63 -3.25
N LEU A 343 -13.88 0.34 -2.61
CA LEU A 343 -13.40 -1.03 -2.45
C LEU A 343 -14.41 -1.81 -1.58
N ARG A 344 -14.93 -2.90 -2.11
CA ARG A 344 -15.87 -3.80 -1.41
C ARG A 344 -15.29 -5.19 -1.15
N GLY A 345 -14.17 -5.51 -1.77
CA GLY A 345 -13.49 -6.76 -1.50
C GLY A 345 -12.14 -6.84 -2.18
N PHE A 346 -11.28 -7.67 -1.62
CA PHE A 346 -10.04 -8.06 -2.28
C PHE A 346 -9.69 -9.50 -1.95
N GLN A 347 -8.96 -10.15 -2.85
CA GLN A 347 -8.46 -11.51 -2.63
C GLN A 347 -7.03 -11.63 -3.13
N ARG A 348 -6.19 -12.27 -2.32
CA ARG A 348 -4.81 -12.61 -2.69
C ARG A 348 -4.77 -13.99 -3.32
N VAL A 349 -4.24 -14.10 -4.53
CA VAL A 349 -4.26 -15.31 -5.34
C VAL A 349 -2.84 -15.67 -5.77
N ALA A 350 -2.32 -16.76 -5.23
CA ALA A 350 -1.03 -17.30 -5.66
C ALA A 350 -1.19 -18.05 -6.99
N LEU A 351 -0.34 -17.71 -7.98
CA LEU A 351 -0.37 -18.24 -9.32
C LEU A 351 1.05 -18.59 -9.80
N ALA A 352 1.23 -19.84 -10.22
CA ALA A 352 2.43 -20.25 -10.96
C ALA A 352 2.44 -19.63 -12.38
N PRO A 353 3.58 -19.57 -13.07
CA PRO A 353 3.65 -19.15 -14.46
C PRO A 353 2.65 -19.90 -15.35
N GLY A 354 1.87 -19.15 -16.13
CA GLY A 354 0.82 -19.69 -17.01
C GLY A 354 -0.46 -20.13 -16.28
N GLN A 355 -0.45 -20.24 -14.96
CA GLN A 355 -1.62 -20.66 -14.19
C GLN A 355 -2.73 -19.61 -14.24
N LYS A 356 -3.95 -20.11 -14.38
CA LYS A 356 -5.18 -19.34 -14.35
C LYS A 356 -6.07 -19.85 -13.22
N LYS A 357 -6.72 -18.92 -12.49
CA LYS A 357 -7.73 -19.22 -11.46
C LYS A 357 -8.92 -18.29 -11.61
N THR A 358 -10.10 -18.79 -11.31
CA THR A 358 -11.30 -17.97 -11.14
C THR A 358 -11.38 -17.52 -9.68
N VAL A 359 -11.49 -16.22 -9.46
CA VAL A 359 -11.73 -15.57 -8.17
C VAL A 359 -13.19 -15.20 -8.09
N SER A 360 -13.79 -15.30 -6.91
CA SER A 360 -15.19 -14.94 -6.71
C SER A 360 -15.37 -14.04 -5.51
N PHE A 361 -16.21 -13.01 -5.65
CA PHE A 361 -16.60 -12.10 -4.58
C PHE A 361 -18.11 -12.21 -4.38
N ARG A 362 -18.51 -12.56 -3.17
CA ARG A 362 -19.92 -12.55 -2.79
C ARG A 362 -20.30 -11.14 -2.36
N LEU A 363 -21.28 -10.56 -3.03
CA LEU A 363 -21.89 -9.29 -2.67
C LEU A 363 -23.18 -9.54 -1.89
N THR A 364 -23.35 -8.81 -0.81
CA THR A 364 -24.51 -8.84 0.05
C THR A 364 -25.16 -7.45 0.09
N PRO A 365 -26.36 -7.28 0.63
CA PRO A 365 -26.93 -5.95 0.81
C PRO A 365 -26.01 -4.97 1.55
N LYS A 366 -25.17 -5.45 2.47
CA LYS A 366 -24.19 -4.62 3.19
C LYS A 366 -23.16 -3.97 2.28
N ASP A 367 -22.83 -4.62 1.17
CA ASP A 367 -21.83 -4.12 0.20
C ASP A 367 -22.44 -3.07 -0.73
N LEU A 368 -23.79 -3.04 -0.85
CA LEU A 368 -24.54 -2.17 -1.75
C LEU A 368 -25.24 -1.01 -1.05
N MET A 369 -25.33 -1.04 0.30
CA MET A 369 -26.08 0.00 1.01
C MET A 369 -25.33 1.31 1.12
N LEU A 370 -26.11 2.39 1.07
CA LEU A 370 -25.69 3.75 1.33
C LEU A 370 -26.50 4.38 2.46
N LEU A 371 -26.01 5.47 3.01
CA LEU A 371 -26.73 6.26 4.00
C LEU A 371 -27.60 7.29 3.27
N ASP A 372 -28.93 7.17 3.43
CA ASP A 372 -29.89 8.06 2.80
C ASP A 372 -29.99 9.44 3.50
N ARG A 373 -30.87 10.33 3.00
CA ARG A 373 -31.08 11.66 3.60
C ARG A 373 -31.68 11.63 5.01
N ASN A 374 -32.27 10.51 5.40
CA ASN A 374 -32.85 10.30 6.71
C ASN A 374 -31.92 9.57 7.67
N MET A 375 -30.65 9.38 7.28
CA MET A 375 -29.62 8.66 8.04
C MET A 375 -29.95 7.16 8.22
N HIS A 376 -30.64 6.56 7.27
CA HIS A 376 -30.89 5.12 7.23
C HIS A 376 -29.96 4.44 6.22
N TRP A 377 -29.45 3.27 6.58
CA TRP A 377 -28.73 2.41 5.65
C TRP A 377 -29.74 1.69 4.75
N VAL A 378 -29.68 1.98 3.47
CA VAL A 378 -30.62 1.45 2.45
C VAL A 378 -29.89 0.96 1.23
N VAL A 379 -30.39 -0.10 0.61
CA VAL A 379 -30.03 -0.49 -0.75
C VAL A 379 -31.00 0.17 -1.71
N VAL A 380 -30.53 1.05 -2.56
CA VAL A 380 -31.37 1.79 -3.51
C VAL A 380 -31.48 1.01 -4.82
N PRO A 381 -32.71 0.87 -5.39
CA PRO A 381 -32.87 0.30 -6.72
C PRO A 381 -32.16 1.14 -7.77
N GLY A 382 -31.43 0.47 -8.66
CA GLY A 382 -30.64 1.13 -9.69
C GLY A 382 -29.51 0.27 -10.22
N ALA A 383 -28.71 0.87 -11.08
CA ALA A 383 -27.56 0.22 -11.68
C ALA A 383 -26.29 0.50 -10.86
N PHE A 384 -25.66 -0.56 -10.40
CA PHE A 384 -24.34 -0.53 -9.77
C PHE A 384 -23.28 -0.93 -10.78
N GLU A 385 -22.26 -0.11 -10.92
CA GLU A 385 -21.07 -0.47 -11.69
C GLU A 385 -20.16 -1.34 -10.82
N ILE A 386 -19.88 -2.54 -11.32
CA ILE A 386 -18.97 -3.51 -10.72
C ILE A 386 -17.64 -3.42 -11.46
N MET A 387 -16.58 -3.15 -10.71
CA MET A 387 -15.26 -2.87 -11.25
C MET A 387 -14.24 -3.79 -10.62
N VAL A 388 -13.43 -4.50 -11.45
CA VAL A 388 -12.40 -5.39 -10.96
C VAL A 388 -11.06 -5.03 -11.57
N GLY A 389 -10.08 -4.83 -10.70
CA GLY A 389 -8.77 -4.37 -11.15
C GLY A 389 -7.63 -4.59 -10.19
N ARG A 390 -6.48 -3.97 -10.52
CA ARG A 390 -5.22 -4.04 -9.80
C ARG A 390 -5.05 -2.89 -8.81
N SER A 391 -5.77 -1.79 -9.03
CA SER A 391 -5.79 -0.59 -8.20
C SER A 391 -7.02 0.25 -8.52
N SER A 392 -7.28 1.30 -7.76
CA SER A 392 -8.34 2.28 -8.06
C SER A 392 -8.19 2.97 -9.41
N ALA A 393 -6.99 3.05 -9.97
CA ALA A 393 -6.74 3.65 -11.28
C ALA A 393 -6.48 2.64 -12.41
N ASP A 394 -6.35 1.34 -12.10
CA ASP A 394 -6.12 0.27 -13.09
C ASP A 394 -7.22 -0.78 -12.98
N ILE A 395 -8.34 -0.52 -13.66
CA ILE A 395 -9.56 -1.32 -13.63
C ILE A 395 -9.86 -1.85 -15.02
N PRO A 396 -9.26 -2.99 -15.41
CA PRO A 396 -9.44 -3.56 -16.74
C PRO A 396 -10.83 -4.14 -17.01
N LEU A 397 -11.61 -4.45 -15.97
CA LEU A 397 -12.91 -5.09 -16.16
C LEU A 397 -14.01 -4.30 -15.46
N ARG A 398 -15.10 -4.07 -16.18
CA ARG A 398 -16.29 -3.37 -15.70
C ARG A 398 -17.55 -4.14 -16.12
N GLY A 399 -18.55 -4.18 -15.25
CA GLY A 399 -19.87 -4.77 -15.49
C GLY A 399 -20.96 -4.01 -14.75
N THR A 400 -22.20 -4.44 -14.91
CA THR A 400 -23.35 -3.81 -14.26
C THR A 400 -24.14 -4.85 -13.50
N LEU A 401 -24.48 -4.56 -12.25
CA LEU A 401 -25.44 -5.26 -11.42
C LEU A 401 -26.70 -4.38 -11.30
N ASP A 402 -27.84 -4.90 -11.71
CA ASP A 402 -29.12 -4.20 -11.58
C ASP A 402 -29.82 -4.60 -10.28
N VAL A 403 -30.12 -3.62 -9.42
CA VAL A 403 -30.95 -3.82 -8.22
C VAL A 403 -32.37 -3.37 -8.51
N GLU A 404 -33.30 -4.31 -8.46
CA GLU A 404 -34.72 -4.07 -8.69
C GLU A 404 -35.41 -3.55 -7.42
N ARG A 405 -36.50 -2.81 -7.59
CA ARG A 405 -37.36 -2.40 -6.48
C ARG A 405 -37.95 -3.65 -5.81
N SER A 406 -37.94 -3.68 -4.49
CA SER A 406 -38.71 -4.68 -3.75
C SER A 406 -40.17 -4.53 -4.18
N GLY A 407 -40.74 -5.59 -4.76
CA GLY A 407 -42.15 -5.56 -5.15
C GLY A 407 -42.99 -5.36 -3.92
N GLY A 408 -43.60 -4.19 -3.77
CA GLY A 408 -44.75 -4.04 -2.86
C GLY A 408 -45.86 -5.01 -3.28
N PRO A 409 -46.71 -5.47 -2.36
CA PRO A 409 -47.85 -6.30 -2.71
C PRO A 409 -48.61 -5.57 -3.83
N GLY A 410 -48.78 -6.27 -4.95
CA GLY A 410 -49.45 -5.74 -6.12
C GLY A 410 -50.78 -5.11 -5.78
N THR A 411 -50.89 -3.83 -5.95
CA THR A 411 -52.19 -3.20 -6.16
C THR A 411 -52.69 -3.72 -7.51
N SER A 412 -53.40 -4.83 -7.47
CA SER A 412 -54.28 -5.21 -8.56
C SER A 412 -55.18 -4.00 -8.82
N GLY A 413 -54.97 -3.37 -9.97
CA GLY A 413 -55.83 -2.31 -10.43
C GLY A 413 -57.27 -2.83 -10.51
N GLU A 414 -58.08 -2.54 -9.54
CA GLU A 414 -59.52 -2.51 -9.71
C GLU A 414 -59.81 -1.29 -10.58
N ASN A 415 -60.08 -1.62 -11.82
CA ASN A 415 -60.70 -0.74 -12.79
C ASN A 415 -62.17 -0.57 -12.34
N ASN A 416 -62.46 0.33 -11.43
CA ASN A 416 -63.82 0.78 -11.18
C ASN A 416 -64.15 1.84 -12.23
N GLY A 417 -64.76 1.35 -13.31
CA GLY A 417 -65.49 2.19 -14.22
C GLY A 417 -66.59 2.93 -13.44
N ASP A 418 -66.54 4.24 -13.50
CA ASP A 418 -67.63 5.12 -13.09
C ASP A 418 -68.63 5.19 -14.24
N PRO A 419 -69.89 4.65 -14.09
CA PRO A 419 -70.96 4.92 -15.02
C PRO A 419 -71.73 6.13 -14.49
N ASP A 420 -71.52 7.30 -15.06
CA ASP A 420 -72.43 8.46 -15.01
C ASP A 420 -71.67 9.79 -14.70
N ARG A 421 -71.22 10.43 -15.75
CA ARG A 421 -71.57 11.78 -16.17
C ARG A 421 -70.58 12.40 -17.14
#